data_bd1de36372cb75461b2375f74ef7305d
#
_entry.id   bd1de36372cb75461b2375f74ef7305d
#
_cell.length_a   1.000
_cell.length_b   1.000
_cell.length_c   1.000
_cell.angle_alpha   90.00
_cell.angle_beta   90.00
_cell.angle_gamma   90.00
#
_symmetry.space_group_name_H-M   'P 1'
#
loop_
_entity.id
_entity.type
_entity.pdbx_description
1 polymer ?
#
loop_
_entity_poly.entity_id
_entity_poly.type
_entity_poly.pdbx_seq_one_letter_code
_entity_poly.pdbx_strand_id
1 'polypeptide(L)'
;AVEQCEEPETGRLRSVLFMDIPKKNEYPDYHVLIARPVCLKQIKRRIETRAYKTLEACRNDFKTMFNNARTYNQEGSVVWIDAQEMEQVFDKSYSAAEAELSLIKAYPASGEGESELGNTSMQDSDSVNTEQNTSDSHRHKTGMKIKLSIGGRRKRS
;
A
#
# COMPACT_ATOMS: atom_id res chain seq x y z
N ALA A 1 4.79 5.32 -6.33
CA ALA A 1 5.77 6.41 -6.15
C ALA A 1 7.20 5.91 -6.41
N VAL A 2 7.78 5.02 -5.59
CA VAL A 2 9.20 4.60 -5.69
C VAL A 2 9.56 3.98 -7.05
N GLU A 3 8.72 3.10 -7.60
CA GLU A 3 8.96 2.47 -8.92
C GLU A 3 8.97 3.47 -10.08
N GLN A 4 8.35 4.64 -9.91
CA GLN A 4 8.24 5.70 -10.92
C GLN A 4 9.17 6.88 -10.63
N CYS A 5 10.17 6.68 -9.78
CA CYS A 5 11.16 7.70 -9.47
C CYS A 5 12.14 7.81 -10.65
N GLU A 6 12.08 8.95 -11.35
CA GLU A 6 12.90 9.24 -12.52
C GLU A 6 14.05 10.18 -12.16
N GLU A 7 15.14 10.04 -12.89
CA GLU A 7 16.22 11.02 -12.90
C GLU A 7 15.81 12.21 -13.80
N PRO A 8 15.81 13.44 -13.27
CA PRO A 8 15.26 14.60 -13.99
C PRO A 8 15.92 14.90 -15.32
N GLU A 9 17.22 14.65 -15.44
CA GLU A 9 18.00 15.01 -16.64
C GLU A 9 17.83 14.01 -17.78
N THR A 10 17.71 12.72 -17.47
CA THR A 10 17.73 11.64 -18.47
C THR A 10 16.38 10.94 -18.62
N GLY A 11 15.47 11.11 -17.68
CA GLY A 11 14.21 10.34 -17.61
C GLY A 11 14.41 8.87 -17.26
N ARG A 12 15.62 8.46 -16.82
CA ARG A 12 15.94 7.10 -16.42
C ARG A 12 15.20 6.75 -15.13
N LEU A 13 14.51 5.61 -15.11
CA LEU A 13 13.92 5.08 -13.88
C LEU A 13 15.02 4.61 -12.92
N ARG A 14 15.15 5.27 -11.77
CA ARG A 14 16.10 4.93 -10.72
C ARG A 14 15.85 3.54 -10.13
N SER A 15 14.59 3.10 -10.15
CA SER A 15 14.16 1.81 -9.60
C SER A 15 14.72 0.58 -10.32
N VAL A 16 15.21 0.72 -11.55
CA VAL A 16 15.66 -0.42 -12.39
C VAL A 16 16.72 -1.26 -11.69
N LEU A 17 17.69 -0.61 -11.04
CA LEU A 17 18.80 -1.27 -10.34
C LEU A 17 18.39 -1.91 -8.99
N PHE A 18 17.17 -1.64 -8.53
CA PHE A 18 16.63 -2.14 -7.26
C PHE A 18 15.56 -3.23 -7.46
N MET A 19 15.22 -3.56 -8.72
CA MET A 19 14.16 -4.53 -9.02
C MET A 19 14.51 -5.93 -8.57
N ASP A 20 15.75 -6.35 -8.77
CA ASP A 20 16.23 -7.70 -8.48
C ASP A 20 17.45 -7.67 -7.55
N ILE A 21 17.65 -8.75 -6.79
CA ILE A 21 18.88 -8.94 -6.02
C ILE A 21 20.03 -9.23 -7.00
N PRO A 22 21.23 -8.62 -6.81
CA PRO A 22 22.41 -8.95 -7.59
C PRO A 22 22.68 -10.46 -7.61
N LYS A 23 22.92 -11.02 -8.80
CA LYS A 23 23.11 -12.47 -8.93
C LYS A 23 24.42 -12.90 -8.30
N LYS A 24 24.40 -14.01 -7.56
CA LYS A 24 25.55 -14.48 -6.80
C LYS A 24 26.78 -14.82 -7.65
N ASN A 25 26.56 -15.25 -8.90
CA ASN A 25 27.65 -15.54 -9.84
C ASN A 25 28.31 -14.28 -10.43
N GLU A 26 27.59 -13.14 -10.46
CA GLU A 26 28.07 -11.86 -10.98
C GLU A 26 28.64 -10.97 -9.85
N TYR A 27 28.04 -11.06 -8.66
CA TYR A 27 28.35 -10.25 -7.49
C TYR A 27 28.48 -11.13 -6.23
N PRO A 28 29.49 -12.02 -6.15
CA PRO A 28 29.65 -12.92 -5.01
C PRO A 28 29.93 -12.19 -3.70
N ASP A 29 30.67 -11.09 -3.77
CA ASP A 29 31.02 -10.22 -2.64
C ASP A 29 29.82 -9.48 -2.05
N TYR A 30 28.82 -9.14 -2.87
CA TYR A 30 27.55 -8.61 -2.40
C TYR A 30 26.89 -9.52 -1.37
N HIS A 31 26.86 -10.83 -1.64
CA HIS A 31 26.25 -11.82 -0.76
C HIS A 31 27.08 -12.18 0.48
N VAL A 32 28.36 -11.78 0.50
CA VAL A 32 29.19 -11.87 1.69
C VAL A 32 28.98 -10.65 2.59
N LEU A 33 28.90 -9.46 1.99
CA LEU A 33 28.79 -8.21 2.71
C LEU A 33 27.37 -7.95 3.22
N ILE A 34 26.36 -8.25 2.41
CA ILE A 34 24.96 -7.95 2.69
C ILE A 34 24.28 -9.17 3.32
N ALA A 35 24.09 -9.11 4.64
CA ALA A 35 23.48 -10.21 5.40
C ALA A 35 22.00 -10.46 5.05
N ARG A 36 21.26 -9.41 4.67
CA ARG A 36 19.83 -9.49 4.34
C ARG A 36 19.53 -8.79 3.02
N PRO A 37 19.75 -9.47 1.87
CA PRO A 37 19.38 -8.94 0.56
C PRO A 37 17.87 -8.70 0.44
N VAL A 38 17.47 -7.50 0.00
CA VAL A 38 16.07 -7.12 -0.25
C VAL A 38 16.00 -6.35 -1.55
N CYS A 39 14.96 -6.59 -2.37
CA CYS A 39 14.72 -5.90 -3.63
C CYS A 39 13.24 -5.51 -3.81
N LEU A 40 12.94 -4.62 -4.75
CA LEU A 40 11.59 -4.12 -5.00
C LEU A 40 10.60 -5.21 -5.38
N LYS A 41 10.99 -6.19 -6.18
CA LYS A 41 10.10 -7.31 -6.55
C LYS A 41 9.65 -8.11 -5.32
N GLN A 42 10.54 -8.33 -4.36
CA GLN A 42 10.19 -9.04 -3.12
C GLN A 42 9.23 -8.20 -2.26
N ILE A 43 9.51 -6.90 -2.10
CA ILE A 43 8.64 -5.99 -1.35
C ILE A 43 7.26 -5.93 -1.99
N LYS A 44 7.20 -5.74 -3.30
CA LYS A 44 5.96 -5.70 -4.08
C LYS A 44 5.13 -6.96 -3.89
N ARG A 45 5.75 -8.13 -4.04
CA ARG A 45 5.08 -9.42 -3.80
C ARG A 45 4.51 -9.51 -2.39
N ARG A 46 5.27 -9.06 -1.36
CA ARG A 46 4.80 -9.07 0.04
C ARG A 46 3.61 -8.13 0.26
N ILE A 47 3.57 -6.99 -0.43
CA ILE A 47 2.42 -6.06 -0.41
C ILE A 47 1.20 -6.72 -1.07
N GLU A 48 1.36 -7.26 -2.28
CA GLU A 48 0.29 -7.91 -3.06
C GLU A 48 -0.32 -9.11 -2.32
N THR A 49 0.50 -9.90 -1.64
CA THR A 49 0.07 -11.06 -0.85
C THR A 49 -0.36 -10.70 0.57
N ARG A 50 -0.36 -9.41 0.95
CA ARG A 50 -0.69 -8.93 2.30
C ARG A 50 0.17 -9.59 3.40
N ALA A 51 1.43 -9.90 3.09
CA ALA A 51 2.34 -10.54 4.02
C ALA A 51 2.82 -9.61 5.15
N TYR A 52 2.81 -8.29 4.93
CA TYR A 52 3.11 -7.32 5.97
C TYR A 52 1.95 -7.18 6.96
N LYS A 53 2.24 -7.37 8.24
CA LYS A 53 1.26 -7.20 9.32
C LYS A 53 1.10 -5.75 9.76
N THR A 54 2.12 -4.93 9.54
CA THR A 54 2.16 -3.52 9.91
C THR A 54 2.77 -2.69 8.78
N LEU A 55 2.41 -1.42 8.71
CA LEU A 55 3.02 -0.48 7.78
C LEU A 55 4.52 -0.33 8.05
N GLU A 56 4.92 -0.36 9.32
CA GLU A 56 6.32 -0.31 9.75
C GLU A 56 7.15 -1.50 9.24
N ALA A 57 6.59 -2.72 9.22
CA ALA A 57 7.29 -3.88 8.66
C ALA A 57 7.62 -3.68 7.17
N CYS A 58 6.71 -3.06 6.41
CA CYS A 58 6.95 -2.68 5.02
C CYS A 58 8.05 -1.59 4.92
N ARG A 59 7.97 -0.56 5.76
CA ARG A 59 9.01 0.49 5.85
C ARG A 59 10.40 -0.09 6.09
N ASN A 60 10.52 -1.02 7.01
CA ASN A 60 11.80 -1.63 7.36
C ASN A 60 12.43 -2.39 6.20
N ASP A 61 11.66 -3.03 5.33
CA ASP A 61 12.17 -3.67 4.12
C ASP A 61 12.68 -2.65 3.10
N PHE A 62 11.97 -1.54 2.88
CA PHE A 62 12.46 -0.44 2.03
C PHE A 62 13.75 0.16 2.57
N LYS A 63 13.80 0.49 3.87
CA LYS A 63 15.00 1.04 4.51
C LYS A 63 16.18 0.08 4.41
N THR A 64 15.94 -1.22 4.59
CA THR A 64 16.99 -2.25 4.43
C THR A 64 17.52 -2.26 2.99
N MET A 65 16.65 -2.21 1.99
CA MET A 65 17.04 -2.17 0.58
C MET A 65 17.93 -0.97 0.26
N PHE A 66 17.53 0.24 0.67
CA PHE A 66 18.32 1.46 0.44
C PHE A 66 19.65 1.43 1.19
N ASN A 67 19.66 0.95 2.44
CA ASN A 67 20.90 0.79 3.22
C ASN A 67 21.86 -0.22 2.59
N ASN A 68 21.35 -1.35 2.11
CA ASN A 68 22.15 -2.34 1.39
C ASN A 68 22.85 -1.73 0.17
N ALA A 69 22.12 -0.92 -0.60
CA ALA A 69 22.67 -0.24 -1.77
C ALA A 69 23.79 0.74 -1.38
N ARG A 70 23.60 1.54 -0.34
CA ARG A 70 24.64 2.46 0.16
C ARG A 70 25.83 1.76 0.82
N THR A 71 25.60 0.61 1.43
CA THR A 71 26.68 -0.19 2.06
C THR A 71 27.56 -0.85 1.02
N TYR A 72 26.96 -1.35 -0.07
CA TYR A 72 27.71 -2.07 -1.09
C TYR A 72 28.38 -1.14 -2.11
N ASN A 73 27.74 -0.02 -2.47
CA ASN A 73 28.23 0.87 -3.52
C ASN A 73 28.99 2.05 -2.93
N GLN A 74 29.99 2.53 -3.70
CA GLN A 74 30.76 3.71 -3.32
C GLN A 74 29.86 4.94 -3.20
N GLU A 75 30.09 5.76 -2.19
CA GLU A 75 29.41 7.04 -2.01
C GLU A 75 29.56 7.92 -3.27
N GLY A 76 28.45 8.56 -3.67
CA GLY A 76 28.38 9.36 -4.89
C GLY A 76 28.25 8.57 -6.18
N SER A 77 28.29 7.23 -6.15
CA SER A 77 27.97 6.42 -7.34
C SER A 77 26.49 6.54 -7.71
N VAL A 78 26.17 6.23 -8.97
CA VAL A 78 24.76 6.27 -9.47
C VAL A 78 23.81 5.50 -8.59
N VAL A 79 24.17 4.28 -8.20
CA VAL A 79 23.31 3.42 -7.35
C VAL A 79 23.15 4.01 -5.94
N TRP A 80 24.20 4.60 -5.39
CA TRP A 80 24.15 5.25 -4.08
C TRP A 80 23.23 6.47 -4.08
N ILE A 81 23.36 7.33 -5.12
CA ILE A 81 22.50 8.50 -5.31
C ILE A 81 21.03 8.06 -5.54
N ASP A 82 20.81 7.07 -6.41
CA ASP A 82 19.47 6.54 -6.67
C ASP A 82 18.80 6.01 -5.37
N ALA A 83 19.59 5.33 -4.50
CA ALA A 83 19.06 4.88 -3.20
C ALA A 83 18.61 6.06 -2.34
N GLN A 84 19.37 7.15 -2.31
CA GLN A 84 19.07 8.34 -1.52
C GLN A 84 17.80 9.05 -2.03
N GLU A 85 17.72 9.28 -3.34
CA GLU A 85 16.58 9.95 -3.97
C GLU A 85 15.28 9.14 -3.85
N MET A 86 15.37 7.83 -4.10
CA MET A 86 14.24 6.92 -3.94
C MET A 86 13.77 6.83 -2.48
N GLU A 87 14.68 6.90 -1.52
CA GLU A 87 14.35 6.91 -0.10
C GLU A 87 13.57 8.18 0.29
N GLN A 88 13.94 9.35 -0.24
CA GLN A 88 13.18 10.58 0.00
C GLN A 88 11.76 10.50 -0.57
N VAL A 89 11.60 9.96 -1.78
CA VAL A 89 10.27 9.71 -2.38
C VAL A 89 9.46 8.74 -1.55
N PHE A 90 10.10 7.68 -1.04
CA PHE A 90 9.47 6.71 -0.16
C PHE A 90 9.01 7.35 1.14
N ASP A 91 9.86 8.11 1.83
CA ASP A 91 9.54 8.73 3.12
C ASP A 91 8.36 9.69 3.01
N LYS A 92 8.28 10.49 1.94
CA LYS A 92 7.11 11.33 1.67
C LYS A 92 5.82 10.52 1.51
N SER A 93 5.89 9.44 0.73
CA SER A 93 4.74 8.56 0.49
C SER A 93 4.33 7.79 1.75
N TYR A 94 5.29 7.37 2.56
CA TYR A 94 5.06 6.69 3.83
C TYR A 94 4.36 7.61 4.83
N SER A 95 4.86 8.83 5.00
CA SER A 95 4.26 9.82 5.93
C SER A 95 2.82 10.15 5.53
N ALA A 96 2.53 10.27 4.23
CA ALA A 96 1.17 10.47 3.75
C ALA A 96 0.24 9.30 4.10
N ALA A 97 0.70 8.06 3.87
CA ALA A 97 -0.06 6.85 4.20
C ALA A 97 -0.28 6.68 5.72
N GLU A 98 0.72 7.04 6.52
CA GLU A 98 0.62 7.00 7.99
C GLU A 98 -0.41 8.01 8.52
N ALA A 99 -0.42 9.23 7.96
CA ALA A 99 -1.40 10.26 8.29
C ALA A 99 -2.83 9.80 7.91
N GLU A 100 -3.02 9.25 6.71
CA GLU A 100 -4.31 8.72 6.28
C GLU A 100 -4.81 7.60 7.19
N LEU A 101 -3.94 6.65 7.55
CA LEU A 101 -4.27 5.57 8.46
C LEU A 101 -4.65 6.09 9.86
N SER A 102 -3.99 7.15 10.32
CA SER A 102 -4.29 7.78 11.61
C SER A 102 -5.65 8.46 11.61
N LEU A 103 -6.04 9.11 10.51
CA LEU A 103 -7.36 9.71 10.32
C LEU A 103 -8.46 8.64 10.32
N ILE A 104 -8.26 7.53 9.61
CA ILE A 104 -9.23 6.41 9.59
C ILE A 104 -9.43 5.82 10.99
N LYS A 105 -8.36 5.71 11.78
CA LYS A 105 -8.44 5.22 13.18
C LYS A 105 -9.12 6.22 14.12
N ALA A 106 -8.93 7.52 13.90
CA ALA A 106 -9.51 8.58 14.72
C ALA A 106 -11.01 8.76 14.44
N TYR A 107 -11.45 8.49 13.20
CA TYR A 107 -12.85 8.55 12.78
C TYR A 107 -13.26 7.19 12.19
N PRO A 108 -13.42 6.14 13.04
CA PRO A 108 -14.05 4.92 12.57
C PRO A 108 -15.43 5.32 12.05
N ALA A 109 -15.77 4.91 10.82
CA ALA A 109 -17.05 5.22 10.22
C ALA A 109 -18.14 4.91 11.24
N SER A 110 -18.77 5.95 11.78
CA SER A 110 -19.90 5.84 12.68
C SER A 110 -21.05 5.25 11.87
N GLY A 111 -21.11 3.94 11.86
CA GLY A 111 -22.28 3.20 11.47
C GLY A 111 -23.32 3.37 12.58
N GLU A 112 -24.49 3.83 12.15
CA GLU A 112 -25.78 3.69 12.81
C GLU A 112 -26.01 4.56 14.05
N GLY A 113 -26.72 5.65 13.80
CA GLY A 113 -27.40 6.42 14.82
C GLY A 113 -28.46 5.57 15.51
N GLU A 114 -28.25 5.27 16.77
CA GLU A 114 -29.36 4.96 17.67
C GLU A 114 -30.14 6.25 17.93
N SER A 115 -31.30 6.35 17.29
CA SER A 115 -32.30 7.33 17.66
C SER A 115 -33.00 6.85 18.91
N GLU A 116 -32.56 7.28 20.08
CA GLU A 116 -33.39 7.30 21.26
C GLU A 116 -34.49 8.37 21.07
N LEU A 117 -35.67 7.94 20.73
CA LEU A 117 -36.89 8.73 20.90
C LEU A 117 -37.58 8.33 22.18
N GLY A 118 -37.57 9.28 23.12
CA GLY A 118 -38.21 9.23 24.39
C GLY A 118 -39.67 8.87 24.28
N ASN A 119 -40.05 8.01 25.21
CA ASN A 119 -41.36 7.56 25.54
C ASN A 119 -42.27 8.71 26.00
N THR A 120 -43.41 8.94 25.34
CA THR A 120 -44.58 9.57 25.95
C THR A 120 -45.81 8.80 25.52
N SER A 121 -46.39 8.17 26.53
CA SER A 121 -47.65 7.43 26.44
C SER A 121 -48.84 8.31 26.08
N MET A 122 -49.74 7.82 25.27
CA MET A 122 -51.19 7.81 25.58
C MET A 122 -51.97 6.91 24.60
N GLN A 123 -52.85 6.14 25.21
CA GLN A 123 -53.94 5.26 24.75
C GLN A 123 -54.78 5.82 23.60
N ASP A 124 -55.34 5.11 22.70
CA ASP A 124 -56.43 4.11 22.71
C ASP A 124 -56.85 3.74 21.27
N SER A 125 -57.32 2.49 21.16
CA SER A 125 -58.46 2.02 20.35
C SER A 125 -58.31 1.68 18.88
N ASP A 126 -58.48 0.39 18.66
CA ASP A 126 -59.32 -0.33 17.71
C ASP A 126 -58.99 -0.48 16.22
N SER A 127 -58.87 -1.74 15.95
CA SER A 127 -59.53 -2.53 14.89
C SER A 127 -58.94 -2.65 13.49
N VAL A 128 -58.62 -3.89 13.24
CA VAL A 128 -58.97 -4.77 12.10
C VAL A 128 -58.17 -4.70 10.80
N ASN A 129 -57.51 -5.80 10.60
CA ASN A 129 -57.52 -6.70 9.43
C ASN A 129 -56.62 -6.47 8.22
N THR A 130 -55.90 -7.51 7.97
CA THR A 130 -55.79 -8.31 6.75
C THR A 130 -54.66 -8.02 5.75
N GLU A 131 -53.83 -9.05 5.69
CA GLU A 131 -53.23 -9.73 4.54
C GLU A 131 -52.00 -9.14 3.80
N GLN A 132 -50.97 -9.96 3.92
CA GLN A 132 -50.19 -10.65 2.87
C GLN A 132 -49.48 -9.77 1.82
N ASN A 133 -48.19 -9.82 1.67
CA ASN A 133 -47.49 -10.82 0.89
C ASN A 133 -46.00 -10.45 0.67
N THR A 134 -45.17 -11.44 0.81
CA THR A 134 -43.94 -11.86 0.07
C THR A 134 -42.83 -10.88 -0.27
N SER A 135 -41.66 -11.30 0.22
CA SER A 135 -40.37 -11.46 -0.47
C SER A 135 -39.76 -10.24 -1.18
N ASP A 136 -38.58 -9.81 -0.86
CA ASP A 136 -37.35 -10.40 -1.44
C ASP A 136 -36.09 -9.79 -0.86
N SER A 137 -35.08 -10.61 -0.77
CA SER A 137 -33.72 -10.34 -0.37
C SER A 137 -32.99 -9.41 -1.34
N HIS A 138 -32.34 -8.37 -0.88
CA HIS A 138 -31.13 -7.93 -1.56
C HIS A 138 -30.09 -7.35 -0.58
N ARG A 139 -29.15 -8.23 -0.32
CA ARG A 139 -27.90 -7.98 0.42
C ARG A 139 -26.94 -7.22 -0.48
N HIS A 140 -26.85 -5.91 -0.35
CA HIS A 140 -25.79 -5.14 -1.02
C HIS A 140 -24.51 -5.11 -0.18
N LYS A 141 -23.58 -5.95 -0.59
CA LYS A 141 -22.16 -5.83 -0.19
C LYS A 141 -21.50 -4.77 -1.06
N THR A 142 -21.25 -3.60 -0.52
CA THR A 142 -20.43 -2.60 -1.19
C THR A 142 -18.95 -2.86 -0.86
N GLY A 143 -18.31 -3.66 -1.68
CA GLY A 143 -16.85 -3.82 -1.64
C GLY A 143 -16.19 -2.67 -2.40
N MET A 144 -15.49 -1.81 -1.71
CA MET A 144 -14.60 -0.82 -2.32
C MET A 144 -13.46 -1.52 -3.04
N LYS A 145 -13.49 -1.53 -4.36
CA LYS A 145 -12.38 -1.95 -5.22
C LYS A 145 -11.47 -0.75 -5.46
N ILE A 146 -10.28 -0.78 -4.89
CA ILE A 146 -9.20 0.12 -5.29
C ILE A 146 -8.70 -0.33 -6.67
N LYS A 147 -8.99 0.46 -7.70
CA LYS A 147 -8.46 0.25 -9.06
C LYS A 147 -7.02 0.74 -9.12
N LEU A 148 -6.07 -0.18 -9.14
CA LEU A 148 -4.73 0.09 -9.65
C LEU A 148 -4.77 0.00 -11.17
N SER A 149 -4.61 1.14 -11.85
CA SER A 149 -4.53 1.24 -13.30
C SER A 149 -3.16 0.76 -13.77
N ILE A 150 -3.12 -0.43 -14.36
CA ILE A 150 -1.94 -0.94 -15.06
C ILE A 150 -2.11 -0.54 -16.53
N GLY A 151 -1.31 0.45 -16.96
CA GLY A 151 -1.24 0.87 -18.37
C GLY A 151 -0.70 -0.25 -19.25
N GLY A 152 -1.54 -0.82 -20.09
CA GLY A 152 -1.18 -1.82 -21.07
C GLY A 152 -0.34 -1.24 -22.21
N ARG A 153 0.82 -1.81 -22.44
CA ARG A 153 1.71 -1.50 -23.57
C ARG A 153 1.19 -2.20 -24.82
N ARG A 154 0.69 -1.42 -25.80
CA ARG A 154 0.36 -1.93 -27.14
C ARG A 154 1.65 -2.24 -27.89
N LYS A 155 1.82 -3.50 -28.34
CA LYS A 155 2.75 -3.88 -29.40
C LYS A 155 2.20 -3.33 -30.74
N ARG A 156 3.03 -2.63 -31.49
CA ARG A 156 2.83 -2.45 -32.94
C ARG A 156 3.81 -3.35 -33.70
N SER A 157 3.25 -4.02 -34.66
CA SER A 157 3.94 -4.85 -35.66
C SER A 157 4.84 -4.02 -36.54
#